data_d205cb17b26f637bb25992b9c98746fd
#
_entry.id   d205cb17b26f637bb25992b9c98746fd
#
_cell.length_a   1.000
_cell.length_b   1.000
_cell.length_c   1.000
_cell.angle_alpha   90.00
_cell.angle_beta   90.00
_cell.angle_gamma   90.00
#
_symmetry.space_group_name_H-M   'P 1'
#
loop_
_entity.id
_entity.type
_entity.pdbx_description
1 polymer ?
#
loop_
_entity_poly.entity_id
_entity_poly.type
_entity_poly.pdbx_seq_one_letter_code
_entity_poly.pdbx_strand_id
1 'polypeptide(L)'
;MSIALLRTAAGSAACLLTFLVAGACAQGYPTMLQISPQGGGRCIEVPDGDFVQDRGLQMAECNSTAAQIFVYDPAAMHLTIGDLCVDANGGKPGDLVKLSPCGAGAGQTWTSEPKGNFTKLVGQNGLCLDIRYGSKENGAPVQSWNCGDSEPNQLWIFQRE
;
A
#
# COMPACT_ATOMS: atom_id res chain seq x y z
N MET A 1 -47.76 -32.42 -9.29
CA MET A 1 -46.33 -32.48 -8.88
C MET A 1 -45.65 -31.29 -9.57
N SER A 2 -45.46 -30.17 -8.84
CA SER A 2 -44.83 -28.96 -9.37
C SER A 2 -43.43 -28.85 -8.78
N ILE A 3 -42.45 -28.83 -9.65
CA ILE A 3 -41.04 -28.65 -9.29
C ILE A 3 -40.77 -27.15 -9.27
N ALA A 4 -40.48 -26.61 -8.08
CA ALA A 4 -40.05 -25.24 -7.90
C ALA A 4 -38.54 -25.13 -8.21
N LEU A 5 -38.20 -24.35 -9.24
CA LEU A 5 -36.82 -23.91 -9.50
C LEU A 5 -36.44 -22.78 -8.54
N LEU A 6 -35.48 -23.03 -7.67
CA LEU A 6 -34.82 -21.94 -6.94
C LEU A 6 -33.91 -21.17 -7.92
N ARG A 7 -34.25 -19.92 -8.13
CA ARG A 7 -33.36 -18.93 -8.79
C ARG A 7 -32.51 -18.27 -7.72
N THR A 8 -31.25 -18.48 -7.78
CA THR A 8 -30.26 -17.69 -7.02
C THR A 8 -30.19 -16.29 -7.61
N ALA A 9 -30.57 -15.28 -6.83
CA ALA A 9 -30.45 -13.89 -7.20
C ALA A 9 -29.00 -13.44 -7.03
N ALA A 10 -28.30 -13.21 -8.15
CA ALA A 10 -27.08 -12.42 -8.16
C ALA A 10 -27.47 -10.96 -7.89
N GLY A 11 -27.05 -10.43 -6.75
CA GLY A 11 -27.29 -9.05 -6.37
C GLY A 11 -26.50 -8.08 -7.22
N SER A 12 -27.08 -7.62 -8.33
CA SER A 12 -26.62 -6.42 -9.01
C SER A 12 -27.05 -5.21 -8.20
N ALA A 13 -26.12 -4.51 -7.56
CA ALA A 13 -26.38 -3.21 -7.00
C ALA A 13 -26.62 -2.21 -8.14
N ALA A 14 -27.87 -2.02 -8.49
CA ALA A 14 -28.28 -0.97 -9.41
C ALA A 14 -28.11 0.39 -8.72
N CYS A 15 -27.21 1.19 -9.21
CA CYS A 15 -27.10 2.61 -8.85
C CYS A 15 -28.30 3.33 -9.46
N LEU A 16 -29.34 3.60 -8.64
CA LEU A 16 -30.49 4.38 -9.04
C LEU A 16 -30.08 5.83 -9.30
N LEU A 17 -30.26 6.29 -10.53
CA LEU A 17 -30.12 7.67 -10.96
C LEU A 17 -31.17 8.55 -10.25
N THR A 18 -30.76 9.22 -9.21
CA THR A 18 -31.41 10.45 -8.77
C THR A 18 -30.40 11.58 -8.94
N PHE A 19 -30.70 12.50 -9.82
CA PHE A 19 -30.00 13.77 -9.99
C PHE A 19 -30.05 14.53 -8.67
N LEU A 20 -28.87 14.65 -7.99
CA LEU A 20 -28.39 15.80 -7.21
C LEU A 20 -27.12 15.39 -6.45
N VAL A 21 -26.04 16.14 -6.74
CA VAL A 21 -24.70 16.08 -6.12
C VAL A 21 -23.83 14.91 -6.58
N ALA A 22 -22.92 15.22 -7.48
CA ALA A 22 -21.83 14.36 -7.90
C ALA A 22 -20.84 14.12 -6.74
N GLY A 23 -21.18 13.19 -5.88
CA GLY A 23 -20.24 12.46 -5.05
C GLY A 23 -19.73 11.31 -5.90
N ALA A 24 -18.61 11.49 -6.60
CA ALA A 24 -17.99 10.42 -7.33
C ALA A 24 -17.67 9.29 -6.35
N CYS A 25 -18.36 8.15 -6.50
CA CYS A 25 -17.87 6.87 -5.97
C CYS A 25 -16.59 6.51 -6.75
N ALA A 26 -15.53 7.21 -6.49
CA ALA A 26 -14.19 6.79 -6.88
C ALA A 26 -13.74 5.70 -5.90
N GLN A 27 -14.41 4.55 -5.95
CA GLN A 27 -13.87 3.34 -5.36
C GLN A 27 -12.75 2.90 -6.30
N GLY A 28 -11.51 3.30 -5.96
CA GLY A 28 -10.34 2.83 -6.68
C GLY A 28 -10.26 1.31 -6.55
N TYR A 29 -10.00 0.65 -7.68
CA TYR A 29 -9.74 -0.79 -7.66
C TYR A 29 -8.32 -1.05 -7.13
N PRO A 30 -8.07 -2.22 -6.51
CA PRO A 30 -6.72 -2.63 -6.18
C PRO A 30 -5.80 -2.54 -7.39
N THR A 31 -4.64 -1.94 -7.22
CA THR A 31 -3.69 -1.68 -8.30
C THR A 31 -2.35 -2.32 -7.99
N MET A 32 -1.85 -3.13 -8.93
CA MET A 32 -0.48 -3.65 -8.87
C MET A 32 0.50 -2.52 -9.19
N LEU A 33 1.53 -2.39 -8.38
CA LEU A 33 2.48 -1.29 -8.52
C LEU A 33 3.85 -1.62 -7.93
N GLN A 34 4.85 -1.03 -8.56
CA GLN A 34 6.19 -0.92 -8.01
C GLN A 34 6.33 0.45 -7.33
N ILE A 35 6.92 0.50 -6.15
CA ILE A 35 7.04 1.72 -5.35
C ILE A 35 8.49 2.17 -5.32
N SER A 36 8.77 3.34 -5.90
CA SER A 36 10.08 3.96 -5.89
C SER A 36 10.07 5.34 -5.23
N PRO A 37 11.17 5.79 -4.60
CA PRO A 37 11.24 7.10 -4.01
C PRO A 37 11.38 8.20 -5.05
N GLN A 38 11.17 9.43 -4.65
CA GLN A 38 11.52 10.60 -5.44
C GLN A 38 13.00 10.54 -5.86
N GLY A 39 13.24 10.66 -7.16
CA GLY A 39 14.58 10.51 -7.75
C GLY A 39 14.84 9.14 -8.38
N GLY A 40 13.97 8.16 -8.16
CA GLY A 40 14.00 6.85 -8.84
C GLY A 40 15.23 6.00 -8.51
N GLY A 41 15.43 4.96 -9.32
CA GLY A 41 16.62 4.09 -9.27
C GLY A 41 16.64 3.05 -8.15
N ARG A 42 15.67 3.12 -7.24
CA ARG A 42 15.45 2.13 -6.17
C ARG A 42 13.96 1.85 -6.04
N CYS A 43 13.64 0.66 -5.57
CA CYS A 43 12.28 0.23 -5.29
C CYS A 43 12.19 -0.39 -3.90
N ILE A 44 11.02 -0.33 -3.29
CA ILE A 44 10.74 -1.11 -2.08
C ILE A 44 10.74 -2.58 -2.45
N GLU A 45 11.37 -3.39 -1.62
CA GLU A 45 11.55 -4.82 -1.86
C GLU A 45 11.37 -5.63 -0.58
N VAL A 46 10.86 -6.85 -0.75
CA VAL A 46 10.97 -7.91 0.25
C VAL A 46 12.34 -8.57 0.07
N PRO A 47 13.26 -8.51 1.06
CA PRO A 47 14.59 -9.11 0.94
C PRO A 47 14.51 -10.57 0.50
N ASP A 48 15.33 -10.94 -0.50
CA ASP A 48 15.45 -12.31 -1.04
C ASP A 48 14.14 -12.90 -1.61
N GLY A 49 13.06 -12.09 -1.71
CA GLY A 49 11.72 -12.56 -2.05
C GLY A 49 11.12 -13.49 -0.99
N ASP A 50 11.56 -13.39 0.24
CA ASP A 50 11.14 -14.25 1.35
C ASP A 50 9.88 -13.69 2.01
N PHE A 51 8.72 -14.08 1.49
CA PHE A 51 7.39 -13.62 1.92
C PHE A 51 6.96 -14.33 3.21
N VAL A 52 7.57 -13.96 4.33
CA VAL A 52 7.24 -14.49 5.66
C VAL A 52 6.85 -13.38 6.62
N GLN A 53 6.07 -13.74 7.64
CA GLN A 53 5.74 -12.83 8.73
C GLN A 53 7.01 -12.25 9.39
N ASP A 54 6.92 -10.99 9.83
CA ASP A 54 8.01 -10.21 10.45
C ASP A 54 9.20 -9.89 9.54
N ARG A 55 9.13 -10.23 8.25
CA ARG A 55 10.12 -9.78 7.28
C ARG A 55 10.06 -8.26 7.11
N GLY A 56 11.17 -7.57 7.40
CA GLY A 56 11.31 -6.13 7.15
C GLY A 56 11.41 -5.83 5.67
N LEU A 57 10.97 -4.64 5.27
CA LEU A 57 11.13 -4.14 3.90
C LEU A 57 12.43 -3.33 3.76
N GLN A 58 13.00 -3.36 2.56
CA GLN A 58 14.22 -2.63 2.23
C GLN A 58 14.11 -1.92 0.89
N MET A 59 15.08 -1.05 0.61
CA MET A 59 15.33 -0.51 -0.71
C MET A 59 16.28 -1.42 -1.48
N ALA A 60 15.99 -1.62 -2.77
CA ALA A 60 16.85 -2.38 -3.68
C ALA A 60 16.83 -1.76 -5.07
N GLU A 61 17.74 -2.15 -5.94
CA GLU A 61 17.67 -1.80 -7.36
C GLU A 61 16.37 -2.33 -7.96
N CYS A 62 15.66 -1.46 -8.72
CA CYS A 62 14.41 -1.86 -9.35
C CYS A 62 14.65 -2.97 -10.39
N ASN A 63 13.96 -4.09 -10.26
CA ASN A 63 14.18 -5.28 -11.10
C ASN A 63 12.89 -5.97 -11.54
N SER A 64 11.72 -5.41 -11.22
CA SER A 64 10.37 -5.90 -11.57
C SER A 64 10.12 -7.37 -11.19
N THR A 65 10.80 -7.88 -10.17
CA THR A 65 10.51 -9.22 -9.62
C THR A 65 9.29 -9.17 -8.70
N ALA A 66 8.70 -10.32 -8.42
CA ALA A 66 7.57 -10.44 -7.50
C ALA A 66 7.87 -9.83 -6.12
N ALA A 67 9.15 -9.76 -5.70
CA ALA A 67 9.59 -9.16 -4.45
C ALA A 67 9.39 -7.64 -4.38
N GLN A 68 9.12 -6.98 -5.53
CA GLN A 68 8.93 -5.53 -5.65
C GLN A 68 7.54 -5.15 -6.14
N ILE A 69 6.66 -6.12 -6.41
CA ILE A 69 5.30 -5.85 -6.92
C ILE A 69 4.30 -5.91 -5.78
N PHE A 70 3.83 -4.74 -5.40
CA PHE A 70 2.84 -4.56 -4.35
C PHE A 70 1.44 -4.37 -4.95
N VAL A 71 0.43 -4.62 -4.15
CA VAL A 71 -0.97 -4.28 -4.47
C VAL A 71 -1.46 -3.26 -3.46
N TYR A 72 -1.88 -2.09 -3.93
CA TYR A 72 -2.54 -1.10 -3.10
C TYR A 72 -4.05 -1.16 -3.32
N ASP A 73 -4.79 -1.44 -2.26
CA ASP A 73 -6.25 -1.37 -2.23
C ASP A 73 -6.69 -0.08 -1.53
N PRO A 74 -7.17 0.92 -2.27
CA PRO A 74 -7.58 2.19 -1.69
C PRO A 74 -8.88 2.11 -0.88
N ALA A 75 -9.72 1.09 -1.08
CA ALA A 75 -10.94 0.90 -0.32
C ALA A 75 -10.65 0.31 1.07
N ALA A 76 -9.75 -0.65 1.14
CA ALA A 76 -9.25 -1.22 2.39
C ALA A 76 -8.13 -0.37 3.02
N MET A 77 -7.51 0.52 2.24
CA MET A 77 -6.28 1.24 2.57
C MET A 77 -5.12 0.29 2.92
N HIS A 78 -5.09 -0.87 2.29
CA HIS A 78 -4.05 -1.87 2.50
C HIS A 78 -3.02 -1.83 1.38
N LEU A 79 -1.76 -1.94 1.76
CA LEU A 79 -0.65 -2.25 0.88
C LEU A 79 -0.24 -3.69 1.14
N THR A 80 -0.30 -4.54 0.10
CA THR A 80 -0.02 -5.98 0.23
C THR A 80 1.05 -6.43 -0.75
N ILE A 81 1.71 -7.53 -0.41
CA ILE A 81 2.61 -8.25 -1.31
C ILE A 81 2.53 -9.75 -1.00
N GLY A 82 2.33 -10.58 -2.02
CA GLY A 82 1.89 -11.95 -1.80
C GLY A 82 0.57 -11.96 -1.01
N ASP A 83 0.49 -12.82 -0.01
CA ASP A 83 -0.69 -12.93 0.88
C ASP A 83 -0.52 -12.14 2.20
N LEU A 84 0.48 -11.24 2.26
CA LEU A 84 0.82 -10.50 3.47
C LEU A 84 0.56 -8.99 3.30
N CYS A 85 0.25 -8.34 4.41
CA CYS A 85 0.08 -6.91 4.51
C CYS A 85 1.35 -6.21 5.00
N VAL A 86 1.62 -5.05 4.45
CA VAL A 86 2.65 -4.13 4.94
C VAL A 86 2.17 -3.49 6.23
N ASP A 87 2.94 -3.66 7.31
CA ASP A 87 2.56 -3.28 8.68
C ASP A 87 3.58 -2.31 9.28
N ALA A 88 3.08 -1.21 9.83
CA ALA A 88 3.88 -0.17 10.49
C ALA A 88 4.48 -0.60 11.84
N ASN A 89 4.16 -1.81 12.32
CA ASN A 89 4.77 -2.49 13.45
C ASN A 89 4.92 -1.62 14.72
N GLY A 90 3.79 -1.22 15.30
CA GLY A 90 3.78 -0.52 16.59
C GLY A 90 3.52 0.98 16.50
N GLY A 91 3.76 1.59 15.35
CA GLY A 91 3.36 2.99 15.08
C GLY A 91 4.13 4.02 15.89
N LYS A 92 5.43 3.81 16.09
CA LYS A 92 6.36 4.79 16.66
C LYS A 92 7.36 5.24 15.58
N PRO A 93 7.84 6.49 15.65
CA PRO A 93 8.91 6.94 14.76
C PRO A 93 10.15 6.06 14.89
N GLY A 94 10.61 5.50 13.77
CA GLY A 94 11.77 4.60 13.70
C GLY A 94 11.43 3.11 13.74
N ASP A 95 10.15 2.74 13.97
CA ASP A 95 9.74 1.35 13.85
C ASP A 95 9.89 0.87 12.40
N LEU A 96 10.53 -0.28 12.22
CA LEU A 96 10.71 -0.87 10.90
C LEU A 96 9.37 -1.40 10.39
N VAL A 97 9.07 -1.09 9.15
CA VAL A 97 7.90 -1.63 8.45
C VAL A 97 8.17 -3.10 8.10
N LYS A 98 7.20 -3.96 8.35
CA LYS A 98 7.31 -5.40 8.21
C LYS A 98 6.12 -5.99 7.47
N LEU A 99 6.23 -7.26 7.10
CA LEU A 99 5.12 -8.06 6.61
C LEU A 99 4.40 -8.74 7.76
N SER A 100 3.07 -8.74 7.73
CA SER A 100 2.21 -9.43 8.69
C SER A 100 1.03 -10.09 7.99
N PRO A 101 0.43 -11.17 8.54
CA PRO A 101 -0.85 -11.66 8.06
C PRO A 101 -1.87 -10.53 8.03
N CYS A 102 -2.63 -10.43 6.93
CA CYS A 102 -3.62 -9.37 6.79
C CYS A 102 -4.74 -9.52 7.82
N GLY A 103 -5.13 -8.41 8.44
CA GLY A 103 -6.16 -8.35 9.47
C GLY A 103 -6.63 -6.93 9.73
N ALA A 104 -7.33 -6.72 10.83
CA ALA A 104 -7.86 -5.42 11.23
C ALA A 104 -6.87 -4.57 12.06
N GLY A 105 -5.58 -4.86 11.99
CA GLY A 105 -4.54 -4.13 12.73
C GLY A 105 -4.37 -2.70 12.22
N ALA A 106 -4.33 -1.71 13.11
CA ALA A 106 -4.14 -0.30 12.74
C ALA A 106 -2.82 -0.06 11.99
N GLY A 107 -1.79 -0.89 12.21
CA GLY A 107 -0.50 -0.81 11.52
C GLY A 107 -0.56 -1.15 10.03
N GLN A 108 -1.63 -1.78 9.56
CA GLN A 108 -1.79 -2.20 8.17
C GLN A 108 -2.56 -1.21 7.31
N THR A 109 -3.05 -0.11 7.91
CA THR A 109 -3.79 0.92 7.20
C THR A 109 -2.84 2.00 6.70
N TRP A 110 -2.81 2.20 5.39
CA TRP A 110 -2.00 3.20 4.71
C TRP A 110 -2.88 4.11 3.86
N THR A 111 -3.01 5.36 4.27
CA THR A 111 -3.71 6.39 3.48
C THR A 111 -2.77 6.93 2.42
N SER A 112 -3.23 6.93 1.17
CA SER A 112 -2.50 7.51 0.05
C SER A 112 -2.83 8.99 -0.07
N GLU A 113 -1.84 9.86 0.13
CA GLU A 113 -1.96 11.31 0.01
C GLU A 113 -1.20 11.84 -1.21
N PRO A 114 -1.89 12.36 -2.23
CA PRO A 114 -1.22 12.98 -3.38
C PRO A 114 -0.39 14.22 -2.98
N LYS A 115 0.83 14.30 -3.51
CA LYS A 115 1.76 15.45 -3.34
C LYS A 115 2.38 15.80 -4.70
N GLY A 116 1.64 16.51 -5.54
CA GLY A 116 2.05 16.79 -6.92
C GLY A 116 2.15 15.50 -7.75
N ASN A 117 3.35 15.19 -8.26
CA ASN A 117 3.61 13.96 -9.01
C ASN A 117 3.97 12.76 -8.11
N PHE A 118 3.93 12.94 -6.82
CA PHE A 118 4.29 11.93 -5.83
C PHE A 118 3.11 11.58 -4.94
N THR A 119 3.29 10.56 -4.14
CA THR A 119 2.32 10.10 -3.14
C THR A 119 3.03 9.93 -1.82
N LYS A 120 2.41 10.37 -0.72
CA LYS A 120 2.77 9.93 0.62
C LYS A 120 1.89 8.75 1.02
N LEU A 121 2.47 7.80 1.73
CA LEU A 121 1.73 6.77 2.42
C LEU A 121 1.77 7.08 3.91
N VAL A 122 0.61 7.45 4.45
CA VAL A 122 0.43 7.80 5.86
C VAL A 122 -0.22 6.63 6.58
N GLY A 123 0.48 6.08 7.52
CA GLY A 123 0.06 4.92 8.31
C GLY A 123 -0.41 5.28 9.71
N GLN A 124 -0.30 4.32 10.62
CA GLN A 124 -0.70 4.42 12.00
C GLN A 124 -0.09 5.66 12.69
N ASN A 125 -0.88 6.32 13.53
CA ASN A 125 -0.49 7.50 14.30
C ASN A 125 -0.02 8.70 13.45
N GLY A 126 -0.41 8.76 12.16
CA GLY A 126 -0.02 9.83 11.26
C GLY A 126 1.46 9.79 10.86
N LEU A 127 2.10 8.63 10.94
CA LEU A 127 3.48 8.43 10.51
C LEU A 127 3.54 8.09 9.03
N CYS A 128 4.55 8.58 8.35
CA CYS A 128 4.78 8.31 6.93
C CYS A 128 5.67 7.08 6.71
N LEU A 129 5.39 6.36 5.64
CA LEU A 129 6.32 5.37 5.08
C LEU A 129 7.58 6.12 4.65
N ASP A 130 8.74 5.68 5.12
CA ASP A 130 9.98 6.45 5.08
C ASP A 130 11.18 5.54 4.81
N ILE A 131 12.17 6.05 4.04
CA ILE A 131 13.46 5.39 3.90
C ILE A 131 14.36 5.85 5.05
N ARG A 132 14.78 4.92 5.87
CA ARG A 132 15.60 5.21 7.04
C ARG A 132 16.85 6.02 6.67
N TYR A 133 17.00 7.18 7.32
CA TYR A 133 18.08 8.15 7.07
C TYR A 133 18.13 8.70 5.63
N GLY A 134 17.07 8.53 4.83
CA GLY A 134 17.07 8.92 3.42
C GLY A 134 18.13 8.19 2.59
N SER A 135 18.57 7.01 3.04
CA SER A 135 19.64 6.24 2.38
C SER A 135 19.22 5.77 0.99
N LYS A 136 20.15 5.90 0.03
CA LYS A 136 19.95 5.42 -1.35
C LYS A 136 20.62 4.07 -1.61
N GLU A 137 21.16 3.44 -0.58
CA GLU A 137 21.87 2.18 -0.70
C GLU A 137 20.90 0.98 -0.78
N ASN A 138 21.34 -0.10 -1.43
CA ASN A 138 20.65 -1.38 -1.35
C ASN A 138 20.67 -1.87 0.10
N GLY A 139 19.55 -2.45 0.55
CA GLY A 139 19.40 -2.89 1.93
C GLY A 139 18.98 -1.79 2.91
N ALA A 140 18.82 -0.54 2.46
CA ALA A 140 18.34 0.53 3.32
C ALA A 140 16.93 0.19 3.85
N PRO A 141 16.72 0.14 5.19
CA PRO A 141 15.44 -0.27 5.73
C PRO A 141 14.33 0.74 5.47
N VAL A 142 13.11 0.24 5.31
CA VAL A 142 11.89 1.04 5.30
C VAL A 142 11.33 1.10 6.73
N GLN A 143 10.92 2.27 7.15
CA GLN A 143 10.44 2.55 8.51
C GLN A 143 9.18 3.41 8.50
N SER A 144 8.55 3.55 9.65
CA SER A 144 7.57 4.61 9.94
C SER A 144 8.29 5.79 10.56
N TRP A 145 8.05 7.02 10.08
CA TRP A 145 8.68 8.22 10.61
C TRP A 145 7.71 9.42 10.61
N ASN A 146 8.03 10.44 11.40
CA ASN A 146 7.27 11.68 11.39
C ASN A 146 7.17 12.24 9.96
N CYS A 147 5.97 12.57 9.52
CA CYS A 147 5.78 13.16 8.19
C CYS A 147 6.39 14.56 8.11
N GLY A 148 7.23 14.77 7.11
CA GLY A 148 7.70 16.09 6.73
C GLY A 148 6.98 16.58 5.46
N ASP A 149 6.92 17.89 5.22
CA ASP A 149 6.17 18.42 4.08
C ASP A 149 6.81 18.10 2.73
N SER A 150 8.13 18.09 2.67
CA SER A 150 8.89 17.93 1.41
C SER A 150 10.06 16.93 1.55
N GLU A 151 9.92 15.92 2.42
CA GLU A 151 10.96 14.94 2.65
C GLU A 151 11.04 13.94 1.47
N PRO A 152 12.13 13.94 0.67
CA PRO A 152 12.22 13.10 -0.52
C PRO A 152 12.13 11.59 -0.23
N ASN A 153 12.55 11.18 0.97
CA ASN A 153 12.49 9.80 1.47
C ASN A 153 11.10 9.33 1.90
N GLN A 154 10.08 10.23 1.81
CA GLN A 154 8.68 9.96 2.08
C GLN A 154 7.78 10.22 0.86
N LEU A 155 8.37 10.65 -0.26
CA LEU A 155 7.67 10.91 -1.51
C LEU A 155 7.89 9.77 -2.48
N TRP A 156 6.79 9.08 -2.83
CA TRP A 156 6.81 7.84 -3.59
C TRP A 156 6.22 8.03 -4.98
N ILE A 157 6.78 7.33 -5.95
CA ILE A 157 6.24 7.16 -7.29
C ILE A 157 5.63 5.78 -7.36
N PHE A 158 4.36 5.71 -7.74
CA PHE A 158 3.65 4.47 -7.98
C PHE A 158 3.69 4.15 -9.49
N GLN A 159 4.52 3.18 -9.84
CA GLN A 159 4.61 2.68 -11.21
C GLN A 159 3.67 1.50 -11.35
N ARG A 160 2.66 1.64 -12.20
CA ARG A 160 1.70 0.54 -12.49
C ARG A 160 2.36 -0.50 -13.36
N GLU A 161 2.17 -1.77 -12.99
CA GLU A 161 2.59 -2.93 -13.74
C GLU A 161 1.47 -3.44 -14.68
#